data_79312cc45c0a75fc9be71940f97ac82c
#
_entry.id   79312cc45c0a75fc9be71940f97ac82c
#
_cell.length_a   1.000
_cell.length_b   1.000
_cell.length_c   1.000
_cell.angle_alpha   90.00
_cell.angle_beta   90.00
_cell.angle_gamma   90.00
#
_symmetry.space_group_name_H-M   'P 1'
#
loop_
_entity.id
_entity.type
_entity.pdbx_description
1 polymer ?
#
loop_
_entity_poly.entity_id
_entity_poly.type
_entity_poly.pdbx_seq_one_letter_code
_entity_poly.pdbx_strand_id
1 'polypeptide(L)'
;MTDAYGQTADNVINLAAGREDSKDTRHARASQSGNGKLTLRPARMPDPQTIPPRQWLYGTQLIRGFVSVLVAPGGTGKSAYAMTVAVASRRAFLSDHIFSDTHVAVINLDDPMDELERRLAAIMLAHSIQREDLDGRLFLEDCDGHGLTLAAPAKDDNGFYVANPDEKALTDLIREHNVGLVVCDPFAESHTLEENSNPQMVAAAAVWRRIARATNCAVLLVHHVRKGDVSSIDAARGAKALTDSARVGLLMTTMSAQEADEFGIQDEDRLSFVRLDDAKRNMALAAKARWFHLRPVRLGNTFDPTYPRGDSVGAIVPWLPPDNELDTAPNNELNTVLDAIKAGPEAGVLYTKSRRGDSNRWCGQLLCEAFQVQEKQAAKMISAWFRSGLLFETNYYHPKWRRHTKGVCVSETQRPT
;
A
#
# COMPACT_ATOMS: atom_id res chain seq x y z
N MET A 1 26.69 57.20 -2.08
CA MET A 1 27.17 56.15 -2.92
C MET A 1 26.11 55.06 -2.85
N THR A 2 25.00 55.25 -3.41
CA THR A 2 24.41 55.14 -4.75
C THR A 2 24.41 53.70 -5.23
N ASP A 3 23.25 53.09 -5.07
CA ASP A 3 22.46 52.36 -6.01
C ASP A 3 23.14 51.34 -6.92
N ALA A 4 22.86 50.10 -6.64
CA ALA A 4 22.99 49.02 -7.60
C ALA A 4 21.99 47.88 -7.40
N TYR A 5 20.68 48.16 -7.18
CA TYR A 5 19.61 47.15 -7.27
C TYR A 5 18.27 47.79 -7.67
N GLY A 6 18.26 48.44 -8.78
CA GLY A 6 17.05 49.00 -9.35
C GLY A 6 16.94 48.67 -10.83
N GLN A 7 16.62 47.41 -11.17
CA GLN A 7 15.99 47.02 -12.43
C GLN A 7 15.72 45.52 -12.41
N THR A 8 14.59 45.11 -11.87
CA THR A 8 14.09 43.76 -11.96
C THR A 8 12.60 43.76 -12.23
N ALA A 9 12.24 44.07 -13.44
CA ALA A 9 10.91 43.74 -13.90
C ALA A 9 10.96 43.69 -15.40
N ASP A 10 11.30 42.72 -16.10
CA ASP A 10 10.93 42.49 -17.50
C ASP A 10 11.77 41.38 -18.18
N ASN A 11 11.98 40.26 -17.48
CA ASN A 11 12.48 39.06 -18.14
C ASN A 11 11.41 37.98 -18.19
N VAL A 12 10.30 38.27 -18.86
CA VAL A 12 9.30 37.26 -19.25
C VAL A 12 9.55 36.91 -20.71
N ILE A 13 10.07 35.69 -20.96
CA ILE A 13 10.20 35.17 -22.32
C ILE A 13 8.85 34.66 -22.80
N ASN A 14 8.29 35.30 -23.81
CA ASN A 14 7.00 34.92 -24.41
C ASN A 14 7.24 33.89 -25.54
N LEU A 15 6.83 32.63 -25.35
CA LEU A 15 6.98 31.54 -26.33
C LEU A 15 5.83 31.47 -27.33
N ALA A 16 5.09 32.53 -27.54
CA ALA A 16 3.91 32.53 -28.44
C ALA A 16 4.22 32.76 -29.92
N ALA A 17 5.47 32.86 -30.36
CA ALA A 17 5.81 33.07 -31.77
C ALA A 17 6.64 31.89 -32.33
N GLY A 18 6.06 31.12 -33.26
CA GLY A 18 6.78 30.28 -34.19
C GLY A 18 6.62 28.77 -33.99
N ARG A 19 5.53 28.21 -34.50
CA ARG A 19 5.48 26.86 -35.05
C ARG A 19 4.43 26.82 -36.15
N GLU A 20 4.89 26.95 -37.38
CA GLU A 20 4.15 26.50 -38.56
C GLU A 20 4.30 24.98 -38.71
N ASP A 21 3.17 24.38 -39.00
CA ASP A 21 2.86 23.09 -39.60
C ASP A 21 3.92 21.99 -39.71
N SER A 22 3.75 20.95 -38.90
CA SER A 22 3.92 19.59 -39.36
C SER A 22 2.66 18.78 -39.00
N LYS A 23 1.86 18.47 -40.02
CA LYS A 23 0.77 17.50 -39.96
C LYS A 23 1.40 16.14 -39.72
N ASP A 24 1.30 15.56 -38.51
CA ASP A 24 0.93 14.18 -38.29
C ASP A 24 0.73 13.84 -36.81
N THR A 25 -0.37 13.13 -36.56
CA THR A 25 -0.67 12.32 -35.36
C THR A 25 -0.43 12.93 -33.96
N ARG A 26 -1.24 13.93 -33.55
CA ARG A 26 -1.46 14.30 -32.15
C ARG A 26 -2.93 14.57 -31.86
N HIS A 27 -3.73 13.53 -31.86
CA HIS A 27 -5.12 13.63 -31.45
C HIS A 27 -5.32 13.04 -30.05
N ALA A 28 -5.20 13.87 -29.05
CA ALA A 28 -5.93 13.84 -27.78
C ALA A 28 -5.49 15.05 -26.93
N ARG A 29 -5.84 16.25 -27.36
CA ARG A 29 -5.81 17.40 -26.45
C ARG A 29 -7.19 17.59 -25.87
N ALA A 30 -7.31 17.40 -24.54
CA ALA A 30 -8.48 17.84 -23.80
C ALA A 30 -8.72 19.34 -24.10
N SER A 31 -9.83 19.66 -24.77
CA SER A 31 -10.23 21.03 -25.05
C SER A 31 -10.81 21.66 -23.78
N GLN A 32 -9.93 22.18 -22.94
CA GLN A 32 -10.21 23.37 -22.14
C GLN A 32 -8.99 24.26 -22.27
N SER A 33 -8.97 25.06 -23.33
CA SER A 33 -8.04 26.19 -23.45
C SER A 33 -8.45 27.28 -22.49
N GLY A 34 -8.00 27.20 -21.26
CA GLY A 34 -7.75 28.42 -20.49
C GLY A 34 -6.72 29.22 -21.28
N ASN A 35 -7.01 30.46 -21.63
CA ASN A 35 -6.13 31.40 -22.31
C ASN A 35 -4.94 31.82 -21.43
N GLY A 36 -4.29 30.87 -20.75
CA GLY A 36 -3.08 31.10 -19.95
C GLY A 36 -1.86 31.08 -20.85
N LYS A 37 -1.28 32.25 -21.12
CA LYS A 37 0.05 32.34 -21.74
C LYS A 37 1.04 31.52 -20.90
N LEU A 38 1.78 30.63 -21.55
CA LEU A 38 2.92 29.96 -20.91
C LEU A 38 3.96 31.05 -20.56
N THR A 39 4.30 31.16 -19.27
CA THR A 39 5.28 32.11 -18.77
C THR A 39 6.37 31.36 -18.01
N LEU A 40 7.63 31.74 -18.26
CA LEU A 40 8.75 31.25 -17.46
C LEU A 40 8.96 32.26 -16.30
N ARG A 41 9.14 31.69 -15.11
CA ARG A 41 9.48 32.50 -13.91
C ARG A 41 10.85 32.08 -13.42
N PRO A 42 11.70 33.04 -12.99
CA PRO A 42 12.97 32.72 -12.35
C PRO A 42 12.75 31.76 -11.15
N ALA A 43 13.65 30.81 -10.99
CA ALA A 43 13.63 29.95 -9.81
C ALA A 43 13.87 30.79 -8.56
N ARG A 44 13.02 30.55 -7.55
CA ARG A 44 13.30 31.08 -6.20
C ARG A 44 14.26 30.12 -5.51
N MET A 45 15.24 30.64 -4.78
CA MET A 45 16.09 29.85 -3.88
C MET A 45 15.37 29.78 -2.53
N PRO A 46 14.68 28.63 -2.24
CA PRO A 46 13.90 28.51 -1.02
C PRO A 46 14.82 28.21 0.17
N ASP A 47 14.50 28.74 1.32
CA ASP A 47 15.03 28.28 2.58
C ASP A 47 14.32 26.94 2.90
N PRO A 48 15.06 25.82 3.04
CA PRO A 48 14.46 24.51 3.34
C PRO A 48 13.56 24.50 4.56
N GLN A 49 13.84 25.34 5.57
CA GLN A 49 13.06 25.42 6.81
C GLN A 49 11.69 26.09 6.61
N THR A 50 11.54 26.88 5.54
CA THR A 50 10.28 27.59 5.23
C THR A 50 9.39 26.86 4.24
N ILE A 51 9.86 25.74 3.66
CA ILE A 51 9.06 24.94 2.73
C ILE A 51 8.02 24.13 3.52
N PRO A 52 6.71 24.29 3.24
CA PRO A 52 5.69 23.47 3.89
C PRO A 52 5.94 21.98 3.69
N PRO A 53 5.77 21.15 4.73
CA PRO A 53 5.90 19.71 4.59
C PRO A 53 4.83 19.16 3.64
N ARG A 54 5.10 17.98 3.05
CA ARG A 54 4.10 17.30 2.24
C ARG A 54 2.91 16.92 3.10
N GLN A 55 1.71 17.19 2.60
CA GLN A 55 0.46 16.93 3.31
C GLN A 55 0.05 15.45 3.17
N TRP A 56 0.83 14.56 3.78
CA TRP A 56 0.42 13.17 3.90
C TRP A 56 -0.89 13.09 4.71
N LEU A 57 -1.76 12.17 4.33
CA LEU A 57 -3.01 11.91 5.03
C LEU A 57 -2.90 10.61 5.85
N TYR A 58 -2.43 9.54 5.20
CA TYR A 58 -2.35 8.23 5.79
C TYR A 58 -1.06 7.53 5.34
N GLY A 59 -0.19 7.22 6.27
CA GLY A 59 1.13 6.67 6.02
C GLY A 59 1.88 7.41 4.94
N THR A 60 2.54 6.68 4.06
CA THR A 60 3.14 7.20 2.83
C THR A 60 2.37 6.75 1.58
N GLN A 61 1.08 6.41 1.76
CA GLN A 61 0.20 5.91 0.71
C GLN A 61 -0.72 6.98 0.15
N LEU A 62 -1.27 7.83 1.03
CA LEU A 62 -2.26 8.85 0.68
C LEU A 62 -1.71 10.23 0.98
N ILE A 63 -1.72 11.10 -0.03
CA ILE A 63 -1.20 12.46 0.06
C ILE A 63 -2.21 13.43 -0.56
N ARG A 64 -2.53 14.53 0.11
CA ARG A 64 -3.49 15.53 -0.35
C ARG A 64 -3.06 16.16 -1.67
N GLY A 65 -4.04 16.43 -2.54
CA GLY A 65 -3.83 17.02 -3.86
C GLY A 65 -3.26 16.06 -4.91
N PHE A 66 -3.17 14.75 -4.59
CA PHE A 66 -2.59 13.76 -5.50
C PHE A 66 -3.43 12.46 -5.56
N VAL A 67 -3.16 11.70 -6.63
CA VAL A 67 -3.76 10.40 -6.88
C VAL A 67 -2.77 9.30 -6.48
N SER A 68 -3.27 8.34 -5.73
CA SER A 68 -2.66 7.04 -5.46
C SER A 68 -3.47 5.95 -6.18
N VAL A 69 -2.81 4.90 -6.61
CA VAL A 69 -3.46 3.78 -7.33
C VAL A 69 -3.15 2.48 -6.60
N LEU A 70 -4.18 1.70 -6.33
CA LEU A 70 -4.08 0.31 -5.87
C LEU A 70 -4.38 -0.63 -7.04
N VAL A 71 -3.40 -1.42 -7.42
CA VAL A 71 -3.51 -2.40 -8.50
C VAL A 71 -3.52 -3.80 -7.91
N ALA A 72 -4.45 -4.65 -8.32
CA ALA A 72 -4.51 -6.03 -7.89
C ALA A 72 -5.27 -6.92 -8.90
N PRO A 73 -4.96 -8.22 -8.98
CA PRO A 73 -5.78 -9.19 -9.68
C PRO A 73 -7.18 -9.31 -9.08
N GLY A 74 -8.12 -9.85 -9.87
CA GLY A 74 -9.45 -10.20 -9.37
C GLY A 74 -9.38 -11.21 -8.22
N GLY A 75 -10.20 -11.03 -7.17
CA GLY A 75 -10.29 -11.96 -6.03
C GLY A 75 -9.19 -11.81 -4.96
N THR A 76 -8.32 -10.80 -5.04
CA THR A 76 -7.26 -10.55 -4.03
C THR A 76 -7.73 -9.78 -2.79
N GLY A 77 -9.00 -9.38 -2.70
CA GLY A 77 -9.49 -8.59 -1.57
C GLY A 77 -9.17 -7.09 -1.64
N LYS A 78 -8.89 -6.53 -2.85
CA LYS A 78 -8.55 -5.11 -3.02
C LYS A 78 -9.65 -4.15 -2.55
N SER A 79 -10.94 -4.45 -2.83
CA SER A 79 -12.08 -3.65 -2.37
C SER A 79 -12.17 -3.67 -0.83
N ALA A 80 -11.98 -4.85 -0.22
CA ALA A 80 -11.89 -4.97 1.22
C ALA A 80 -10.73 -4.14 1.78
N TYR A 81 -9.55 -4.17 1.12
CA TYR A 81 -8.40 -3.35 1.54
C TYR A 81 -8.68 -1.86 1.39
N ALA A 82 -9.19 -1.41 0.23
CA ALA A 82 -9.46 0.00 -0.03
C ALA A 82 -10.47 0.59 0.97
N MET A 83 -11.55 -0.15 1.25
CA MET A 83 -12.54 0.24 2.26
C MET A 83 -11.95 0.21 3.68
N THR A 84 -11.11 -0.79 3.99
CA THR A 84 -10.40 -0.84 5.28
C THR A 84 -9.46 0.36 5.45
N VAL A 85 -8.74 0.79 4.40
CA VAL A 85 -7.90 1.99 4.41
C VAL A 85 -8.74 3.26 4.59
N ALA A 86 -9.92 3.33 3.95
CA ALA A 86 -10.86 4.45 4.13
C ALA A 86 -11.25 4.60 5.62
N VAL A 87 -11.62 3.50 6.27
CA VAL A 87 -11.93 3.48 7.71
C VAL A 87 -10.67 3.73 8.56
N ALA A 88 -9.53 3.13 8.20
CA ALA A 88 -8.26 3.31 8.92
C ALA A 88 -7.73 4.75 8.87
N SER A 89 -8.11 5.52 7.85
CA SER A 89 -7.79 6.95 7.77
C SER A 89 -8.50 7.78 8.86
N ARG A 90 -9.48 7.18 9.52
CA ARG A 90 -10.22 7.77 10.64
C ARG A 90 -9.68 7.31 12.00
N ARG A 91 -9.27 6.05 12.10
CA ARG A 91 -8.78 5.44 13.33
C ARG A 91 -7.65 4.47 13.01
N ALA A 92 -6.45 4.73 13.56
CA ALA A 92 -5.27 3.92 13.29
C ALA A 92 -5.43 2.49 13.83
N PHE A 93 -5.49 1.51 12.92
CA PHE A 93 -5.50 0.07 13.26
C PHE A 93 -4.75 -0.80 12.24
N LEU A 94 -4.27 -0.21 11.12
CA LEU A 94 -3.46 -0.88 10.12
C LEU A 94 -1.96 -0.56 10.23
N SER A 95 -1.50 -0.08 11.37
CA SER A 95 -0.09 0.26 11.66
C SER A 95 0.48 1.47 10.91
N ASP A 96 -0.28 2.12 10.04
CA ASP A 96 0.14 3.36 9.38
C ASP A 96 -0.29 4.59 10.20
N HIS A 97 0.52 5.64 10.13
CA HIS A 97 0.25 6.89 10.84
C HIS A 97 -0.84 7.72 10.15
N ILE A 98 -1.79 8.23 10.92
CA ILE A 98 -2.79 9.21 10.47
C ILE A 98 -2.23 10.61 10.74
N PHE A 99 -1.96 11.37 9.67
CA PHE A 99 -1.39 12.72 9.79
C PHE A 99 -2.47 13.78 10.04
N SER A 100 -3.68 13.56 9.55
CA SER A 100 -4.79 14.49 9.77
C SER A 100 -6.12 13.76 9.76
N ASP A 101 -7.00 14.12 10.67
CA ASP A 101 -8.38 13.72 10.64
C ASP A 101 -9.12 14.35 9.45
N THR A 102 -9.99 13.57 8.77
CA THR A 102 -10.70 14.05 7.60
C THR A 102 -11.98 13.26 7.34
N HIS A 103 -12.90 13.84 6.59
CA HIS A 103 -14.03 13.10 6.04
C HIS A 103 -13.56 12.25 4.87
N VAL A 104 -14.18 11.10 4.71
CA VAL A 104 -13.82 10.10 3.69
C VAL A 104 -15.05 9.75 2.88
N ALA A 105 -14.93 9.74 1.55
CA ALA A 105 -15.94 9.22 0.63
C ALA A 105 -15.43 7.97 -0.06
N VAL A 106 -16.21 6.90 -0.01
CA VAL A 106 -16.01 5.68 -0.78
C VAL A 106 -17.09 5.63 -1.86
N ILE A 107 -16.67 5.76 -3.10
CA ILE A 107 -17.52 5.63 -4.29
C ILE A 107 -17.25 4.25 -4.86
N ASN A 108 -18.22 3.36 -4.69
CA ASN A 108 -18.18 2.02 -5.26
C ASN A 108 -19.12 1.98 -6.47
N LEU A 109 -18.64 1.48 -7.58
CA LEU A 109 -19.35 1.48 -8.85
C LEU A 109 -19.72 0.05 -9.30
N ASP A 110 -19.45 -0.96 -8.46
CA ASP A 110 -19.62 -2.38 -8.81
C ASP A 110 -20.62 -3.09 -7.88
N ASP A 111 -20.61 -2.76 -6.59
CA ASP A 111 -21.43 -3.42 -5.59
C ASP A 111 -22.56 -2.52 -5.07
N PRO A 112 -23.75 -3.08 -4.76
CA PRO A 112 -24.87 -2.31 -4.19
C PRO A 112 -24.62 -1.93 -2.72
N MET A 113 -25.39 -0.94 -2.21
CA MET A 113 -25.22 -0.37 -0.87
C MET A 113 -25.25 -1.41 0.25
N ASP A 114 -26.14 -2.39 0.14
CA ASP A 114 -26.27 -3.43 1.17
C ASP A 114 -25.01 -4.31 1.28
N GLU A 115 -24.27 -4.50 0.19
CA GLU A 115 -22.97 -5.19 0.21
C GLU A 115 -21.87 -4.29 0.79
N LEU A 116 -21.89 -2.99 0.52
CA LEU A 116 -20.98 -2.03 1.14
C LEU A 116 -21.19 -1.96 2.66
N GLU A 117 -22.44 -1.99 3.09
CA GLU A 117 -22.80 -2.03 4.53
C GLU A 117 -22.31 -3.34 5.18
N ARG A 118 -22.45 -4.50 4.52
CA ARG A 118 -21.89 -5.77 5.04
C ARG A 118 -20.38 -5.70 5.21
N ARG A 119 -19.67 -5.15 4.22
CA ARG A 119 -18.20 -4.97 4.30
C ARG A 119 -17.81 -4.01 5.41
N LEU A 120 -18.52 -2.90 5.55
CA LEU A 120 -18.28 -1.94 6.62
C LEU A 120 -18.50 -2.60 7.99
N ALA A 121 -19.62 -3.32 8.16
CA ALA A 121 -19.91 -4.05 9.39
C ALA A 121 -18.81 -5.07 9.75
N ALA A 122 -18.31 -5.82 8.75
CA ALA A 122 -17.21 -6.75 8.96
C ALA A 122 -15.93 -6.05 9.42
N ILE A 123 -15.58 -4.89 8.84
CA ILE A 123 -14.42 -4.08 9.24
C ILE A 123 -14.61 -3.57 10.67
N MET A 124 -15.79 -3.03 11.01
CA MET A 124 -16.10 -2.54 12.35
C MET A 124 -15.95 -3.65 13.40
N LEU A 125 -16.50 -4.83 13.13
CA LEU A 125 -16.38 -6.00 14.02
C LEU A 125 -14.93 -6.47 14.16
N ALA A 126 -14.20 -6.57 13.03
CA ALA A 126 -12.82 -7.04 13.01
C ALA A 126 -11.87 -6.16 13.82
N HIS A 127 -12.14 -4.85 13.86
CA HIS A 127 -11.26 -3.84 14.45
C HIS A 127 -11.86 -3.13 15.67
N SER A 128 -13.00 -3.63 16.17
CA SER A 128 -13.70 -3.05 17.34
C SER A 128 -13.98 -1.55 17.19
N ILE A 129 -14.39 -1.14 15.98
CA ILE A 129 -14.73 0.25 15.67
C ILE A 129 -16.17 0.53 16.07
N GLN A 130 -16.39 1.63 16.76
CA GLN A 130 -17.71 2.03 17.19
C GLN A 130 -18.38 2.90 16.11
N ARG A 131 -19.71 2.96 16.11
CA ARG A 131 -20.48 3.74 15.16
C ARG A 131 -20.10 5.23 15.20
N GLU A 132 -19.89 5.74 16.39
CA GLU A 132 -19.56 7.14 16.68
C GLU A 132 -18.20 7.56 16.10
N ASP A 133 -17.30 6.60 15.84
CA ASP A 133 -16.01 6.86 15.18
C ASP A 133 -16.19 7.29 13.73
N LEU A 134 -17.28 6.87 13.08
CA LEU A 134 -17.52 7.04 11.65
C LEU A 134 -18.69 7.95 11.29
N ASP A 135 -19.63 8.14 12.22
CA ASP A 135 -20.89 8.85 11.98
C ASP A 135 -20.66 10.28 11.48
N GLY A 136 -21.32 10.63 10.36
CA GLY A 136 -21.19 11.92 9.69
C GLY A 136 -19.81 12.19 9.05
N ARG A 137 -18.91 11.22 9.02
CA ARG A 137 -17.53 11.39 8.54
C ARG A 137 -17.09 10.39 7.47
N LEU A 138 -17.79 9.28 7.35
CA LEU A 138 -17.64 8.29 6.26
C LEU A 138 -18.91 8.33 5.43
N PHE A 139 -18.73 8.59 4.14
CA PHE A 139 -19.78 8.59 3.13
C PHE A 139 -19.56 7.38 2.24
N LEU A 140 -20.62 6.61 2.00
CA LEU A 140 -20.66 5.50 1.06
C LEU A 140 -21.59 5.87 -0.08
N GLU A 141 -21.19 5.62 -1.30
CA GLU A 141 -21.97 5.85 -2.51
C GLU A 141 -21.81 4.66 -3.45
N ASP A 142 -22.90 4.02 -3.85
CA ASP A 142 -22.94 2.88 -4.78
C ASP A 142 -23.29 3.30 -6.20
N CYS A 143 -23.65 4.58 -6.41
CA CYS A 143 -24.08 5.14 -7.69
C CYS A 143 -25.22 4.35 -8.35
N ASP A 144 -26.07 3.67 -7.58
CA ASP A 144 -27.15 2.83 -8.09
C ASP A 144 -28.12 3.67 -8.94
N GLY A 145 -28.27 3.24 -10.18
CA GLY A 145 -29.16 3.88 -11.16
C GLY A 145 -28.66 5.18 -11.79
N HIS A 146 -27.58 5.78 -11.34
CA HIS A 146 -27.06 7.06 -11.87
C HIS A 146 -25.71 6.94 -12.53
N GLY A 147 -24.83 6.03 -12.06
CA GLY A 147 -23.45 5.90 -12.51
C GLY A 147 -22.60 7.14 -12.21
N LEU A 148 -21.30 7.04 -12.41
CA LEU A 148 -20.36 8.16 -12.36
C LEU A 148 -19.52 8.14 -13.63
N THR A 149 -19.61 9.17 -14.48
CA THR A 149 -18.83 9.26 -15.71
C THR A 149 -17.91 10.49 -15.69
N LEU A 150 -16.68 10.30 -15.28
CA LEU A 150 -15.70 11.38 -15.21
C LEU A 150 -14.95 11.61 -16.53
N ALA A 151 -14.91 10.63 -17.42
CA ALA A 151 -14.29 10.79 -18.73
C ALA A 151 -15.03 9.94 -19.78
N ALA A 152 -15.50 10.57 -20.83
CA ALA A 152 -16.19 9.91 -21.94
C ALA A 152 -15.71 10.44 -23.30
N PRO A 153 -15.68 9.61 -24.36
CA PRO A 153 -15.39 10.10 -25.69
C PRO A 153 -16.56 10.97 -26.18
N ALA A 154 -16.24 12.12 -26.75
CA ALA A 154 -17.20 13.02 -27.34
C ALA A 154 -16.68 13.55 -28.69
N LYS A 155 -17.56 14.11 -29.48
CA LYS A 155 -17.24 14.66 -30.82
C LYS A 155 -17.92 16.00 -30.98
N ASP A 156 -17.19 16.96 -31.54
CA ASP A 156 -17.69 18.25 -32.00
C ASP A 156 -17.21 18.53 -33.44
N ASP A 157 -17.44 19.75 -33.93
CA ASP A 157 -17.04 20.19 -35.27
C ASP A 157 -15.50 20.21 -35.46
N ASN A 158 -14.74 20.22 -34.35
CA ASN A 158 -13.27 20.20 -34.34
C ASN A 158 -12.68 18.79 -34.22
N GLY A 159 -13.53 17.77 -34.03
CA GLY A 159 -13.13 16.37 -33.95
C GLY A 159 -13.44 15.69 -32.60
N PHE A 160 -12.71 14.62 -32.28
CA PHE A 160 -12.93 13.87 -31.05
C PHE A 160 -12.20 14.53 -29.87
N TYR A 161 -12.87 14.58 -28.71
CA TYR A 161 -12.31 15.03 -27.43
C TYR A 161 -12.82 14.17 -26.28
N VAL A 162 -12.29 14.40 -25.07
CA VAL A 162 -12.77 13.73 -23.85
C VAL A 162 -13.65 14.71 -23.07
N ALA A 163 -14.94 14.38 -22.96
CA ALA A 163 -15.88 15.09 -22.10
C ALA A 163 -15.74 14.64 -20.64
N ASN A 164 -16.09 15.51 -19.72
CA ASN A 164 -16.00 15.27 -18.27
C ASN A 164 -17.36 15.62 -17.61
N PRO A 165 -18.43 14.80 -17.82
CA PRO A 165 -19.78 15.15 -17.41
C PRO A 165 -19.91 15.45 -15.92
N ASP A 166 -19.37 14.56 -15.07
CA ASP A 166 -19.60 14.60 -13.62
C ASP A 166 -18.43 15.23 -12.82
N GLU A 167 -17.37 15.72 -13.50
CA GLU A 167 -16.19 16.31 -12.82
C GLU A 167 -16.58 17.47 -11.89
N LYS A 168 -17.47 18.36 -12.38
CA LYS A 168 -17.91 19.52 -11.58
C LYS A 168 -18.77 19.08 -10.41
N ALA A 169 -19.74 18.20 -10.63
CA ALA A 169 -20.64 17.72 -9.58
C ALA A 169 -19.86 17.04 -8.44
N LEU A 170 -18.97 16.12 -8.78
CA LEU A 170 -18.11 15.46 -7.78
C LEU A 170 -17.20 16.46 -7.05
N THR A 171 -16.61 17.41 -7.76
CA THR A 171 -15.77 18.44 -7.14
C THR A 171 -16.55 19.28 -6.13
N ASP A 172 -17.79 19.64 -6.46
CA ASP A 172 -18.65 20.45 -5.58
C ASP A 172 -19.06 19.64 -4.34
N LEU A 173 -19.45 18.36 -4.49
CA LEU A 173 -19.76 17.46 -3.36
C LEU A 173 -18.57 17.26 -2.42
N ILE A 174 -17.36 17.06 -2.95
CA ILE A 174 -16.14 16.94 -2.14
C ILE A 174 -15.92 18.20 -1.26
N ARG A 175 -16.16 19.38 -1.82
CA ARG A 175 -16.05 20.66 -1.09
C ARG A 175 -17.17 20.85 -0.06
N GLU A 176 -18.40 20.55 -0.42
CA GLU A 176 -19.59 20.67 0.43
C GLU A 176 -19.44 19.83 1.70
N HIS A 177 -18.99 18.58 1.55
CA HIS A 177 -18.80 17.66 2.67
C HIS A 177 -17.40 17.70 3.29
N ASN A 178 -16.53 18.63 2.86
CA ASN A 178 -15.15 18.77 3.33
C ASN A 178 -14.37 17.43 3.29
N VAL A 179 -14.54 16.66 2.19
CA VAL A 179 -13.92 15.35 2.01
C VAL A 179 -12.43 15.50 1.74
N GLY A 180 -11.60 14.87 2.56
CA GLY A 180 -10.14 14.89 2.38
C GLY A 180 -9.58 13.61 1.78
N LEU A 181 -10.37 12.54 1.69
CA LEU A 181 -10.04 11.31 0.99
C LEU A 181 -11.22 10.83 0.16
N VAL A 182 -10.99 10.57 -1.12
CA VAL A 182 -11.92 9.87 -2.00
C VAL A 182 -11.32 8.53 -2.39
N VAL A 183 -12.07 7.44 -2.20
CA VAL A 183 -11.75 6.11 -2.72
C VAL A 183 -12.71 5.83 -3.87
N CYS A 184 -12.21 5.44 -5.05
CA CYS A 184 -13.02 5.02 -6.19
C CYS A 184 -12.71 3.56 -6.53
N ASP A 185 -13.72 2.70 -6.47
CA ASP A 185 -13.61 1.26 -6.69
C ASP A 185 -14.78 0.73 -7.54
N PRO A 186 -14.53 0.26 -8.75
CA PRO A 186 -13.25 0.31 -9.47
C PRO A 186 -13.08 1.61 -10.30
N PHE A 187 -11.84 1.98 -10.58
CA PHE A 187 -11.52 3.09 -11.48
C PHE A 187 -12.10 2.90 -12.89
N ALA A 188 -12.13 1.67 -13.39
CA ALA A 188 -12.59 1.33 -14.72
C ALA A 188 -14.05 1.80 -14.99
N GLU A 189 -14.92 1.71 -14.01
CA GLU A 189 -16.33 2.11 -14.11
C GLU A 189 -16.52 3.63 -13.98
N SER A 190 -15.48 4.39 -13.63
CA SER A 190 -15.57 5.86 -13.56
C SER A 190 -15.40 6.57 -14.91
N HIS A 191 -15.29 5.82 -16.01
CA HIS A 191 -15.14 6.36 -17.36
C HIS A 191 -15.62 5.37 -18.43
N THR A 192 -15.91 5.88 -19.63
CA THR A 192 -16.31 5.06 -20.80
C THR A 192 -15.22 5.03 -21.88
N LEU A 193 -13.96 5.33 -21.51
CA LEU A 193 -12.81 5.28 -22.40
C LEU A 193 -12.25 3.86 -22.52
N GLU A 194 -11.52 3.57 -23.60
CA GLU A 194 -10.92 2.25 -23.84
C GLU A 194 -9.75 1.98 -22.88
N GLU A 195 -9.87 0.96 -22.02
CA GLU A 195 -8.84 0.57 -21.05
C GLU A 195 -7.52 0.14 -21.70
N ASN A 196 -7.55 -0.43 -22.89
CA ASN A 196 -6.34 -0.85 -23.61
C ASN A 196 -5.59 0.32 -24.28
N SER A 197 -6.16 1.53 -24.26
CA SER A 197 -5.58 2.74 -24.84
C SER A 197 -4.83 3.55 -23.78
N ASN A 198 -3.50 3.49 -23.77
CA ASN A 198 -2.68 4.28 -22.86
C ASN A 198 -3.03 5.79 -22.87
N PRO A 199 -3.22 6.46 -24.03
CA PRO A 199 -3.60 7.87 -24.05
C PRO A 199 -4.96 8.13 -23.37
N GLN A 200 -5.93 7.23 -23.55
CA GLN A 200 -7.25 7.36 -22.94
C GLN A 200 -7.19 7.13 -21.41
N MET A 201 -6.41 6.16 -20.95
CA MET A 201 -6.17 5.94 -19.50
C MET A 201 -5.49 7.15 -18.84
N VAL A 202 -4.52 7.75 -19.53
CA VAL A 202 -3.88 8.99 -19.04
C VAL A 202 -4.89 10.14 -18.99
N ALA A 203 -5.82 10.23 -19.94
CA ALA A 203 -6.87 11.24 -19.96
C ALA A 203 -7.86 11.04 -18.79
N ALA A 204 -8.34 9.80 -18.55
CA ALA A 204 -9.20 9.49 -17.41
C ALA A 204 -8.51 9.82 -16.07
N ALA A 205 -7.25 9.39 -15.89
CA ALA A 205 -6.48 9.71 -14.71
C ALA A 205 -6.24 11.22 -14.52
N ALA A 206 -6.21 12.00 -15.63
CA ALA A 206 -6.05 13.45 -15.57
C ALA A 206 -7.25 14.14 -14.93
N VAL A 207 -8.46 13.62 -15.08
CA VAL A 207 -9.67 14.14 -14.41
C VAL A 207 -9.53 14.01 -12.92
N TRP A 208 -9.22 12.81 -12.42
CA TRP A 208 -9.00 12.57 -10.99
C TRP A 208 -7.88 13.44 -10.40
N ARG A 209 -6.80 13.68 -11.17
CA ARG A 209 -5.73 14.60 -10.75
C ARG A 209 -6.19 16.04 -10.66
N ARG A 210 -7.11 16.50 -11.55
CA ARG A 210 -7.69 17.85 -11.46
C ARG A 210 -8.58 17.98 -10.24
N ILE A 211 -9.46 16.99 -9.99
CA ILE A 211 -10.32 16.93 -8.81
C ILE A 211 -9.46 16.99 -7.54
N ALA A 212 -8.46 16.10 -7.41
CA ALA A 212 -7.57 16.07 -6.26
C ALA A 212 -6.92 17.43 -5.98
N ARG A 213 -6.42 18.10 -7.03
CA ARG A 213 -5.78 19.44 -6.91
C ARG A 213 -6.77 20.54 -6.57
N ALA A 214 -7.96 20.54 -7.20
CA ALA A 214 -8.97 21.57 -7.02
C ALA A 214 -9.59 21.56 -5.64
N THR A 215 -9.64 20.39 -4.98
CA THR A 215 -10.25 20.17 -3.65
C THR A 215 -9.22 19.98 -2.55
N ASN A 216 -7.94 19.77 -2.90
CA ASN A 216 -6.87 19.34 -1.98
C ASN A 216 -7.21 18.03 -1.24
N CYS A 217 -8.05 17.15 -1.81
CA CYS A 217 -8.27 15.81 -1.29
C CYS A 217 -7.19 14.83 -1.75
N ALA A 218 -6.96 13.76 -1.01
CA ALA A 218 -6.27 12.57 -1.50
C ALA A 218 -7.25 11.71 -2.30
N VAL A 219 -6.79 11.06 -3.36
CA VAL A 219 -7.61 10.12 -4.15
C VAL A 219 -6.93 8.78 -4.20
N LEU A 220 -7.66 7.71 -3.87
CA LEU A 220 -7.25 6.32 -4.05
C LEU A 220 -8.10 5.69 -5.16
N LEU A 221 -7.48 5.34 -6.27
CA LEU A 221 -8.12 4.62 -7.36
C LEU A 221 -7.80 3.14 -7.25
N VAL A 222 -8.83 2.31 -7.30
CA VAL A 222 -8.70 0.84 -7.30
C VAL A 222 -8.82 0.33 -8.72
N HIS A 223 -7.84 -0.42 -9.20
CA HIS A 223 -7.81 -0.92 -10.56
C HIS A 223 -7.54 -2.41 -10.63
N HIS A 224 -8.33 -3.10 -11.47
CA HIS A 224 -8.20 -4.53 -11.72
C HIS A 224 -7.16 -4.81 -12.80
N VAL A 225 -6.30 -5.80 -12.58
CA VAL A 225 -5.46 -6.36 -13.64
C VAL A 225 -5.92 -7.77 -14.00
N ARG A 226 -5.75 -8.15 -15.27
CA ARG A 226 -6.09 -9.50 -15.73
C ARG A 226 -5.20 -10.54 -15.03
N LYS A 227 -5.77 -11.73 -14.76
CA LYS A 227 -5.02 -12.88 -14.25
C LYS A 227 -4.01 -13.32 -15.33
N GLY A 228 -2.74 -13.10 -15.09
CA GLY A 228 -1.62 -13.50 -15.92
C GLY A 228 -0.38 -12.77 -15.44
N ASP A 229 0.72 -13.44 -15.18
CA ASP A 229 2.05 -12.92 -14.77
C ASP A 229 2.05 -11.68 -13.86
N VAL A 230 1.56 -11.81 -12.64
CA VAL A 230 1.51 -10.72 -11.65
C VAL A 230 2.79 -10.68 -10.79
N SER A 231 3.87 -11.32 -11.24
CA SER A 231 5.16 -11.29 -10.53
C SER A 231 5.94 -9.97 -10.69
N SER A 232 5.47 -9.07 -11.59
CA SER A 232 6.08 -7.75 -11.77
C SER A 232 5.04 -6.69 -12.12
N ILE A 233 5.32 -5.44 -11.76
CA ILE A 233 4.56 -4.24 -12.14
C ILE A 233 4.39 -4.13 -13.65
N ASP A 234 5.32 -4.67 -14.44
CA ASP A 234 5.28 -4.69 -15.90
C ASP A 234 4.22 -5.63 -16.47
N ALA A 235 3.79 -6.63 -15.70
CA ALA A 235 2.70 -7.55 -16.09
C ALA A 235 1.31 -6.87 -16.11
N ALA A 236 1.18 -5.75 -15.44
CA ALA A 236 -0.01 -4.92 -15.46
C ALA A 236 0.02 -3.91 -16.62
N ARG A 237 0.25 -4.36 -17.88
CA ARG A 237 0.40 -3.44 -19.03
C ARG A 237 -0.76 -2.47 -19.22
N GLY A 238 -1.99 -2.84 -18.90
CA GLY A 238 -3.13 -1.93 -18.87
C GLY A 238 -3.08 -0.94 -17.70
N ALA A 239 -2.58 -1.36 -16.54
CA ALA A 239 -2.43 -0.53 -15.35
C ALA A 239 -1.19 0.37 -15.37
N LYS A 240 -0.22 0.15 -16.29
CA LYS A 240 1.03 0.93 -16.34
C LYS A 240 0.75 2.41 -16.59
N ALA A 241 -0.07 2.75 -17.57
CA ALA A 241 -0.40 4.14 -17.89
C ALA A 241 -1.09 4.85 -16.70
N LEU A 242 -1.98 4.15 -16.00
CA LEU A 242 -2.64 4.65 -14.80
C LEU A 242 -1.64 4.82 -13.65
N THR A 243 -0.84 3.80 -13.34
CA THR A 243 0.20 3.85 -12.30
C THR A 243 1.25 4.92 -12.59
N ASP A 244 1.67 5.07 -13.85
CA ASP A 244 2.60 6.13 -14.27
C ASP A 244 2.00 7.52 -14.11
N SER A 245 0.69 7.66 -14.20
CA SER A 245 -0.04 8.90 -13.97
C SER A 245 -0.19 9.27 -12.50
N ALA A 246 -0.08 8.31 -11.58
CA ALA A 246 -0.15 8.52 -10.13
C ALA A 246 1.18 8.94 -9.50
N ARG A 247 1.14 9.38 -8.24
CA ARG A 247 2.34 9.67 -7.43
C ARG A 247 2.73 8.52 -6.50
N VAL A 248 1.75 7.72 -6.13
CA VAL A 248 1.92 6.48 -5.36
C VAL A 248 1.21 5.37 -6.13
N GLY A 249 1.89 4.27 -6.36
CA GLY A 249 1.34 3.04 -6.91
C GLY A 249 1.56 1.92 -5.91
N LEU A 250 0.50 1.21 -5.58
CA LEU A 250 0.48 0.06 -4.68
C LEU A 250 0.12 -1.18 -5.49
N LEU A 251 0.84 -2.26 -5.29
CA LEU A 251 0.54 -3.56 -5.88
C LEU A 251 0.13 -4.53 -4.76
N MET A 252 -1.05 -5.11 -4.88
CA MET A 252 -1.54 -6.12 -3.96
C MET A 252 -1.59 -7.48 -4.64
N THR A 253 -1.00 -8.47 -4.00
CA THR A 253 -0.95 -9.85 -4.48
C THR A 253 -1.33 -10.82 -3.38
N THR A 254 -1.83 -12.01 -3.73
CA THR A 254 -1.99 -13.11 -2.78
C THR A 254 -0.63 -13.74 -2.50
N MET A 255 -0.49 -14.37 -1.34
CA MET A 255 0.70 -15.12 -0.95
C MET A 255 0.99 -16.22 -1.96
N SER A 256 2.23 -16.26 -2.46
CA SER A 256 2.70 -17.34 -3.34
C SER A 256 2.91 -18.64 -2.57
N ALA A 257 2.94 -19.77 -3.27
CA ALA A 257 3.23 -21.07 -2.65
C ALA A 257 4.62 -21.10 -1.98
N GLN A 258 5.61 -20.40 -2.56
CA GLN A 258 6.94 -20.29 -1.97
C GLN A 258 6.89 -19.50 -0.66
N GLU A 259 6.19 -18.37 -0.61
CA GLU A 259 6.03 -17.56 0.61
C GLU A 259 5.24 -18.33 1.68
N ALA A 260 4.19 -19.07 1.29
CA ALA A 260 3.44 -19.92 2.19
C ALA A 260 4.33 -20.99 2.84
N ASP A 261 5.17 -21.67 2.04
CA ASP A 261 6.15 -22.62 2.56
C ASP A 261 7.19 -21.95 3.46
N GLU A 262 7.62 -20.73 3.08
CA GLU A 262 8.52 -19.92 3.91
C GLU A 262 7.92 -19.56 5.27
N PHE A 263 6.66 -19.21 5.32
CA PHE A 263 6.00 -18.75 6.55
C PHE A 263 5.27 -19.88 7.30
N GLY A 264 5.30 -21.11 6.79
CA GLY A 264 4.64 -22.25 7.41
C GLY A 264 3.12 -22.23 7.29
N ILE A 265 2.58 -21.50 6.31
CA ILE A 265 1.15 -21.43 6.00
C ILE A 265 0.77 -22.60 5.11
N GLN A 266 -0.37 -23.24 5.38
CA GLN A 266 -0.88 -24.31 4.52
C GLN A 266 -1.30 -23.75 3.16
N ASP A 267 -1.10 -24.52 2.08
CA ASP A 267 -1.38 -24.04 0.71
C ASP A 267 -2.86 -23.66 0.51
N GLU A 268 -3.77 -24.34 1.21
CA GLU A 268 -5.21 -24.06 1.21
C GLU A 268 -5.56 -22.70 1.83
N ASP A 269 -4.78 -22.23 2.81
CA ASP A 269 -5.02 -20.97 3.52
C ASP A 269 -4.31 -19.78 2.87
N ARG A 270 -3.29 -20.00 2.05
CA ARG A 270 -2.41 -18.95 1.53
C ARG A 270 -3.13 -17.84 0.75
N LEU A 271 -4.25 -18.16 0.10
CA LEU A 271 -5.02 -17.17 -0.67
C LEU A 271 -5.74 -16.14 0.22
N SER A 272 -5.88 -16.44 1.51
CA SER A 272 -6.40 -15.48 2.50
C SER A 272 -5.34 -14.48 2.98
N PHE A 273 -4.06 -14.71 2.67
CA PHE A 273 -2.97 -13.78 3.00
C PHE A 273 -2.60 -12.96 1.77
N VAL A 274 -2.51 -11.65 1.97
CA VAL A 274 -2.22 -10.70 0.90
C VAL A 274 -1.03 -9.84 1.24
N ARG A 275 -0.22 -9.60 0.22
CA ARG A 275 0.98 -8.78 0.27
C ARG A 275 0.74 -7.47 -0.45
N LEU A 276 1.15 -6.38 0.15
CA LEU A 276 1.09 -5.05 -0.42
C LEU A 276 2.50 -4.50 -0.61
N ASP A 277 2.87 -4.25 -1.85
CA ASP A 277 4.16 -3.69 -2.26
C ASP A 277 4.02 -2.26 -2.78
N ASP A 278 5.08 -1.48 -2.62
CA ASP A 278 5.19 -0.19 -3.26
C ASP A 278 5.62 -0.36 -4.72
N ALA A 279 4.65 -0.28 -5.62
CA ALA A 279 4.87 -0.34 -7.06
C ALA A 279 5.54 0.92 -7.62
N LYS A 280 5.18 2.08 -7.06
CA LYS A 280 5.74 3.39 -7.42
C LYS A 280 5.70 4.32 -6.22
N ARG A 281 6.83 4.97 -5.96
CA ARG A 281 6.91 5.93 -4.86
C ARG A 281 7.79 7.12 -5.24
N ASN A 282 7.17 8.22 -5.68
CA ASN A 282 7.90 9.40 -6.16
C ASN A 282 8.20 10.40 -5.02
N MET A 283 7.59 10.26 -3.85
CA MET A 283 7.61 11.27 -2.80
C MET A 283 8.11 10.76 -1.45
N ALA A 284 8.40 9.46 -1.32
CA ALA A 284 8.95 8.82 -0.13
C ALA A 284 9.91 7.71 -0.54
N LEU A 285 10.70 7.22 0.41
CA LEU A 285 11.50 6.00 0.21
C LEU A 285 10.56 4.78 0.12
N ALA A 286 10.96 3.77 -0.66
CA ALA A 286 10.23 2.51 -0.72
C ALA A 286 10.18 1.87 0.67
N ALA A 287 8.99 1.43 1.08
CA ALA A 287 8.81 0.69 2.33
C ALA A 287 8.99 -0.82 2.08
N LYS A 288 9.21 -1.57 3.16
CA LYS A 288 9.12 -3.03 3.12
C LYS A 288 7.69 -3.45 2.74
N ALA A 289 7.55 -4.62 2.11
CA ALA A 289 6.25 -5.22 1.84
C ALA A 289 5.45 -5.35 3.15
N ARG A 290 4.16 -5.07 3.07
CA ARG A 290 3.22 -5.23 4.18
C ARG A 290 2.34 -6.43 3.89
N TRP A 291 2.02 -7.16 4.95
CA TRP A 291 1.18 -8.34 4.87
C TRP A 291 -0.11 -8.14 5.64
N PHE A 292 -1.16 -8.70 5.10
CA PHE A 292 -2.49 -8.69 5.70
C PHE A 292 -3.13 -10.06 5.58
N HIS A 293 -4.06 -10.35 6.46
CA HIS A 293 -4.93 -11.51 6.40
C HIS A 293 -6.36 -11.07 6.09
N LEU A 294 -6.95 -11.60 5.03
CA LEU A 294 -8.36 -11.46 4.72
C LEU A 294 -9.14 -12.45 5.58
N ARG A 295 -9.51 -12.03 6.79
CA ARG A 295 -10.14 -12.88 7.80
C ARG A 295 -11.66 -12.89 7.61
N PRO A 296 -12.32 -14.08 7.56
CA PRO A 296 -13.77 -14.16 7.54
C PRO A 296 -14.36 -13.68 8.86
N VAL A 297 -15.32 -12.76 8.79
CA VAL A 297 -16.04 -12.19 9.93
C VAL A 297 -17.51 -12.54 9.79
N ARG A 298 -18.09 -13.21 10.80
CA ARG A 298 -19.52 -13.49 10.84
C ARG A 298 -20.27 -12.26 11.29
N LEU A 299 -21.27 -11.82 10.52
CA LEU A 299 -22.04 -10.62 10.81
C LEU A 299 -23.13 -10.86 11.87
N GLY A 300 -23.59 -12.11 11.99
CA GLY A 300 -24.65 -12.45 12.94
C GLY A 300 -26.06 -12.02 12.48
N ASN A 301 -26.23 -11.64 11.22
CA ASN A 301 -27.50 -11.24 10.61
C ASN A 301 -28.38 -12.46 10.28
N THR A 302 -28.86 -13.14 11.33
CA THR A 302 -29.59 -14.42 11.26
C THR A 302 -31.09 -14.26 11.49
N PHE A 303 -31.64 -13.07 11.25
CA PHE A 303 -33.07 -12.79 11.51
C PHE A 303 -34.02 -13.49 10.53
N ASP A 304 -33.53 -13.86 9.33
CA ASP A 304 -34.30 -14.64 8.36
C ASP A 304 -34.04 -16.15 8.58
N PRO A 305 -35.07 -16.97 8.92
CA PRO A 305 -34.93 -18.39 9.12
C PRO A 305 -34.40 -19.16 7.89
N THR A 306 -34.54 -18.60 6.70
CA THR A 306 -34.02 -19.17 5.45
C THR A 306 -32.50 -19.18 5.44
N TYR A 307 -31.87 -18.22 6.13
CA TYR A 307 -30.42 -18.04 6.22
C TYR A 307 -29.90 -18.13 7.67
N PRO A 308 -30.01 -19.31 8.31
CA PRO A 308 -29.78 -19.44 9.75
C PRO A 308 -28.33 -19.24 10.19
N ARG A 309 -27.39 -19.17 9.25
CA ARG A 309 -25.96 -18.93 9.53
C ARG A 309 -25.58 -17.46 9.37
N GLY A 310 -26.43 -16.64 8.75
CA GLY A 310 -26.10 -15.29 8.33
C GLY A 310 -24.90 -15.22 7.38
N ASP A 311 -24.39 -14.04 7.19
CA ASP A 311 -23.26 -13.78 6.27
C ASP A 311 -21.91 -13.87 6.98
N SER A 312 -20.89 -14.26 6.17
CA SER A 312 -19.48 -14.19 6.55
C SER A 312 -18.73 -13.38 5.49
N VAL A 313 -18.18 -12.25 5.89
CA VAL A 313 -17.55 -11.27 5.01
C VAL A 313 -16.06 -11.13 5.35
N GLY A 314 -15.20 -11.06 4.35
CA GLY A 314 -13.76 -10.90 4.54
C GLY A 314 -13.37 -9.51 4.99
N ALA A 315 -12.70 -9.38 6.12
CA ALA A 315 -12.09 -8.14 6.60
C ALA A 315 -10.56 -8.23 6.59
N ILE A 316 -9.92 -7.17 6.14
CA ILE A 316 -8.45 -7.05 6.13
C ILE A 316 -7.97 -6.76 7.55
N VAL A 317 -7.09 -7.60 8.07
CA VAL A 317 -6.40 -7.37 9.35
C VAL A 317 -4.88 -7.41 9.13
N PRO A 318 -4.08 -6.61 9.86
CA PRO A 318 -2.63 -6.70 9.81
C PRO A 318 -2.16 -8.12 10.13
N TRP A 319 -1.19 -8.60 9.37
CA TRP A 319 -0.54 -9.86 9.63
C TRP A 319 0.98 -9.68 9.53
N LEU A 320 1.71 -10.21 10.48
CA LEU A 320 3.15 -10.18 10.49
C LEU A 320 3.68 -11.56 10.13
N PRO A 321 4.54 -11.68 9.10
CA PRO A 321 5.25 -12.93 8.85
C PRO A 321 5.98 -13.42 10.09
N PRO A 322 6.06 -14.74 10.31
CA PRO A 322 6.73 -15.31 11.49
C PRO A 322 8.16 -14.83 11.73
N ASP A 323 8.88 -14.41 10.68
CA ASP A 323 10.23 -13.81 10.82
C ASP A 323 10.21 -12.43 11.51
N ASN A 324 9.04 -11.76 11.55
CA ASN A 324 8.84 -10.49 12.26
C ASN A 324 8.23 -10.68 13.67
N GLU A 325 7.67 -11.86 13.97
CA GLU A 325 7.23 -12.18 15.34
C GLU A 325 8.40 -12.27 16.31
N LEU A 326 9.62 -12.46 15.79
CA LEU A 326 10.84 -12.47 16.58
C LEU A 326 11.21 -11.11 17.18
N ASP A 327 10.82 -10.02 16.52
CA ASP A 327 10.97 -8.67 17.06
C ASP A 327 9.94 -8.38 18.16
N THR A 328 8.94 -9.26 18.34
CA THR A 328 7.85 -9.13 19.34
C THR A 328 7.96 -10.14 20.49
N ALA A 329 8.87 -11.11 20.43
CA ALA A 329 9.16 -11.95 21.59
C ALA A 329 9.63 -11.06 22.75
N PRO A 330 9.12 -11.28 23.97
CA PRO A 330 9.58 -10.51 25.12
C PRO A 330 11.11 -10.58 25.21
N ASN A 331 11.78 -9.44 25.32
CA ASN A 331 13.24 -9.36 25.34
C ASN A 331 13.87 -10.27 26.39
N ASN A 332 13.18 -10.54 27.51
CA ASN A 332 13.62 -11.46 28.55
C ASN A 332 13.66 -12.93 28.09
N GLU A 333 12.67 -13.41 27.33
CA GLU A 333 12.66 -14.78 26.80
C GLU A 333 13.73 -14.95 25.70
N LEU A 334 13.85 -13.96 24.81
CA LEU A 334 14.87 -13.94 23.80
C LEU A 334 16.28 -13.94 24.41
N ASN A 335 16.53 -13.09 25.42
CA ASN A 335 17.82 -13.05 26.12
C ASN A 335 18.12 -14.35 26.87
N THR A 336 17.11 -15.04 27.42
CA THR A 336 17.28 -16.35 28.04
C THR A 336 17.79 -17.39 27.04
N VAL A 337 17.23 -17.44 25.84
CA VAL A 337 17.69 -18.32 24.76
C VAL A 337 19.09 -17.95 24.28
N LEU A 338 19.40 -16.68 24.13
CA LEU A 338 20.74 -16.22 23.77
C LEU A 338 21.79 -16.57 24.82
N ASP A 339 21.45 -16.49 26.10
CA ASP A 339 22.31 -16.92 27.19
C ASP A 339 22.57 -18.44 27.19
N ALA A 340 21.52 -19.23 26.88
CA ALA A 340 21.66 -20.66 26.70
C ALA A 340 22.56 -21.01 25.50
N ILE A 341 22.42 -20.31 24.37
CA ILE A 341 23.30 -20.48 23.19
C ILE A 341 24.74 -20.13 23.55
N LYS A 342 24.98 -19.05 24.32
CA LYS A 342 26.29 -18.60 24.75
C LYS A 342 26.93 -19.59 25.72
N ALA A 343 26.15 -20.18 26.62
CA ALA A 343 26.65 -21.20 27.60
C ALA A 343 27.13 -22.49 26.91
N GLY A 344 26.53 -22.81 25.75
CA GLY A 344 26.80 -24.05 25.01
C GLY A 344 26.17 -25.29 25.63
N PRO A 345 26.13 -26.43 24.91
CA PRO A 345 25.54 -27.68 25.40
C PRO A 345 26.33 -28.33 26.53
N GLU A 346 27.62 -28.10 26.59
CA GLU A 346 28.54 -28.58 27.63
C GLU A 346 29.70 -27.59 27.81
N ALA A 347 30.39 -27.64 28.92
CA ALA A 347 31.53 -26.78 29.20
C ALA A 347 32.59 -26.83 28.07
N GLY A 348 32.89 -25.69 27.48
CA GLY A 348 33.85 -25.54 26.38
C GLY A 348 33.38 -26.07 25.02
N VAL A 349 32.11 -26.41 24.87
CA VAL A 349 31.51 -26.87 23.62
C VAL A 349 30.47 -25.84 23.15
N LEU A 350 30.56 -25.37 21.89
CA LEU A 350 29.61 -24.43 21.31
C LEU A 350 28.56 -25.16 20.47
N TYR A 351 27.40 -24.56 20.40
CA TYR A 351 26.34 -25.02 19.48
C TYR A 351 26.75 -24.88 18.02
N THR A 352 26.01 -25.54 17.12
CA THR A 352 26.18 -25.46 15.65
C THR A 352 25.03 -24.76 15.00
N LYS A 353 25.29 -24.09 13.86
CA LYS A 353 24.29 -23.40 13.03
C LYS A 353 23.32 -24.38 12.37
N SER A 354 23.81 -25.55 11.96
CA SER A 354 23.01 -26.53 11.21
C SER A 354 23.01 -27.88 11.92
N ARG A 355 21.98 -28.67 11.66
CA ARG A 355 21.78 -30.02 12.19
C ARG A 355 22.72 -31.09 11.59
N ARG A 356 23.54 -30.72 10.57
CA ARG A 356 24.43 -31.68 9.91
C ARG A 356 25.55 -32.09 10.85
N GLY A 357 25.61 -33.40 11.22
CA GLY A 357 26.67 -34.04 11.97
C GLY A 357 26.27 -34.43 13.39
N ASP A 358 26.08 -33.51 14.31
CA ASP A 358 25.73 -33.77 15.72
C ASP A 358 24.39 -33.04 16.03
N SER A 359 23.31 -33.81 16.04
CA SER A 359 21.94 -33.28 16.22
C SER A 359 21.77 -32.62 17.60
N ASN A 360 22.54 -33.05 18.63
CA ASN A 360 22.41 -32.53 19.99
C ASN A 360 23.12 -31.19 20.19
N ARG A 361 23.84 -30.70 19.18
CA ARG A 361 24.55 -29.41 19.23
C ARG A 361 23.91 -28.36 18.36
N TRP A 362 22.79 -28.62 17.70
CA TRP A 362 22.10 -27.65 16.90
C TRP A 362 21.38 -26.62 17.81
N CYS A 363 21.74 -25.33 17.71
CA CYS A 363 21.13 -24.29 18.54
C CYS A 363 19.62 -24.10 18.30
N GLY A 364 19.08 -24.59 17.18
CA GLY A 364 17.65 -24.54 16.89
C GLY A 364 16.78 -25.38 17.81
N GLN A 365 17.37 -26.35 18.50
CA GLN A 365 16.62 -27.12 19.49
C GLN A 365 16.18 -26.24 20.68
N LEU A 366 17.04 -25.31 21.11
CA LEU A 366 16.68 -24.34 22.17
C LEU A 366 15.53 -23.44 21.75
N LEU A 367 15.48 -23.06 20.46
CA LEU A 367 14.39 -22.24 19.93
C LEU A 367 13.09 -23.03 19.85
N CYS A 368 13.16 -24.31 19.44
CA CYS A 368 11.97 -25.18 19.42
C CYS A 368 11.36 -25.33 20.81
N GLU A 369 12.20 -25.48 21.83
CA GLU A 369 11.76 -25.65 23.22
C GLU A 369 11.24 -24.34 23.83
N ALA A 370 11.95 -23.22 23.63
CA ALA A 370 11.59 -21.93 24.23
C ALA A 370 10.36 -21.30 23.59
N PHE A 371 10.27 -21.32 22.25
CA PHE A 371 9.23 -20.63 21.50
C PHE A 371 8.13 -21.58 20.97
N GLN A 372 8.18 -22.89 21.29
CA GLN A 372 7.22 -23.90 20.85
C GLN A 372 7.05 -23.96 19.32
N VAL A 373 8.14 -23.72 18.58
CA VAL A 373 8.18 -23.68 17.12
C VAL A 373 8.72 -24.98 16.51
N GLN A 374 8.36 -25.24 15.26
CA GLN A 374 8.88 -26.39 14.52
C GLN A 374 10.34 -26.18 14.12
N GLU A 375 11.09 -27.27 13.88
CA GLU A 375 12.50 -27.24 13.49
C GLU A 375 12.79 -26.37 12.25
N LYS A 376 11.90 -26.42 11.25
CA LYS A 376 12.02 -25.61 10.03
C LYS A 376 11.95 -24.12 10.35
N GLN A 377 11.10 -23.73 11.25
CA GLN A 377 10.96 -22.35 11.73
C GLN A 377 12.16 -21.93 12.58
N ALA A 378 12.61 -22.76 13.51
CA ALA A 378 13.82 -22.52 14.28
C ALA A 378 15.07 -22.33 13.39
N ALA A 379 15.21 -23.12 12.32
CA ALA A 379 16.31 -22.96 11.36
C ALA A 379 16.27 -21.61 10.62
N LYS A 380 15.08 -21.10 10.31
CA LYS A 380 14.89 -19.77 9.71
C LYS A 380 15.26 -18.66 10.72
N MET A 381 14.81 -18.78 11.97
CA MET A 381 15.17 -17.86 13.06
C MET A 381 16.69 -17.74 13.18
N ILE A 382 17.39 -18.87 13.26
CA ILE A 382 18.86 -18.91 13.30
C ILE A 382 19.44 -18.17 12.07
N SER A 383 18.92 -18.45 10.88
CA SER A 383 19.40 -17.81 9.65
C SER A 383 19.20 -16.29 9.68
N ALA A 384 18.08 -15.80 10.22
CA ALA A 384 17.80 -14.37 10.41
C ALA A 384 18.77 -13.76 11.43
N TRP A 385 19.02 -14.41 12.55
CA TRP A 385 19.97 -13.95 13.59
C TRP A 385 21.43 -13.90 13.08
N PHE A 386 21.80 -14.80 12.18
CA PHE A 386 23.09 -14.72 11.48
C PHE A 386 23.16 -13.54 10.51
N ARG A 387 22.06 -13.23 9.79
CA ARG A 387 21.99 -12.08 8.87
C ARG A 387 22.03 -10.74 9.61
N SER A 388 21.40 -10.65 10.77
CA SER A 388 21.40 -9.44 11.60
C SER A 388 22.73 -9.23 12.35
N GLY A 389 23.60 -10.25 12.38
CA GLY A 389 24.82 -10.23 13.16
C GLY A 389 24.63 -10.51 14.65
N LEU A 390 23.42 -10.86 15.09
CA LEU A 390 23.15 -11.27 16.47
C LEU A 390 23.88 -12.58 16.82
N LEU A 391 23.94 -13.51 15.85
CA LEU A 391 24.76 -14.72 15.93
C LEU A 391 25.88 -14.68 14.89
N PHE A 392 27.04 -15.26 15.23
CA PHE A 392 28.15 -15.45 14.31
C PHE A 392 28.86 -16.76 14.55
N GLU A 393 29.57 -17.30 13.56
CA GLU A 393 30.40 -18.50 13.73
C GLU A 393 31.83 -18.12 14.07
N THR A 394 32.41 -18.86 15.00
CA THR A 394 33.83 -18.79 15.33
C THR A 394 34.50 -20.18 15.27
N ASN A 395 35.80 -20.19 15.00
CA ASN A 395 36.61 -21.43 15.14
C ASN A 395 37.07 -21.58 16.58
N TYR A 396 36.76 -22.70 17.19
CA TYR A 396 37.22 -23.00 18.54
C TYR A 396 37.77 -24.41 18.64
N TYR A 397 38.60 -24.70 19.68
CA TYR A 397 39.12 -26.03 19.93
C TYR A 397 38.11 -26.86 20.71
N HIS A 398 37.63 -27.97 20.08
CA HIS A 398 36.64 -28.86 20.69
C HIS A 398 37.32 -29.83 21.62
N PRO A 399 37.06 -29.81 22.95
CA PRO A 399 37.81 -30.58 23.95
C PRO A 399 37.71 -32.09 23.74
N LYS A 400 36.55 -32.64 23.41
CA LYS A 400 36.37 -34.09 23.19
C LYS A 400 36.98 -34.56 21.85
N TRP A 401 36.87 -33.76 20.77
CA TRP A 401 37.37 -34.15 19.45
C TRP A 401 38.85 -33.77 19.23
N ARG A 402 39.44 -33.02 20.13
CA ARG A 402 40.82 -32.57 20.07
C ARG A 402 41.19 -31.93 18.73
N ARG A 403 40.28 -31.17 18.14
CA ARG A 403 40.47 -30.44 16.87
C ARG A 403 39.69 -29.13 16.82
N HIS A 404 40.10 -28.22 15.95
CA HIS A 404 39.34 -27.01 15.71
C HIS A 404 38.07 -27.32 14.93
N THR A 405 36.96 -26.68 15.31
CA THR A 405 35.67 -26.78 14.66
C THR A 405 34.92 -25.44 14.78
N LYS A 406 33.88 -25.29 13.97
CA LYS A 406 33.02 -24.10 14.05
C LYS A 406 32.01 -24.23 15.17
N GLY A 407 31.73 -23.11 15.83
CA GLY A 407 30.68 -22.97 16.83
C GLY A 407 29.99 -21.63 16.73
N VAL A 408 28.74 -21.57 17.23
CA VAL A 408 27.88 -20.38 17.22
C VAL A 408 28.20 -19.55 18.48
N CYS A 409 28.35 -18.24 18.27
CA CYS A 409 28.53 -17.25 19.34
C CYS A 409 27.44 -16.17 19.21
N VAL A 410 27.13 -15.51 20.34
CA VAL A 410 26.21 -14.41 20.46
C VAL A 410 26.97 -13.09 20.47
N SER A 411 26.50 -12.11 19.68
CA SER A 411 27.02 -10.74 19.67
C SER A 411 26.37 -9.93 20.79
N GLU A 412 27.16 -9.50 21.79
CA GLU A 412 26.65 -8.68 22.90
C GLU A 412 26.22 -7.28 22.45
N THR A 413 26.81 -6.76 21.35
CA THR A 413 26.48 -5.43 20.81
C THR A 413 25.19 -5.39 20.00
N GLN A 414 24.66 -6.55 19.62
CA GLN A 414 23.44 -6.70 18.83
C GLN A 414 22.28 -7.30 19.65
N ARG A 415 22.48 -7.48 20.97
CA ARG A 415 21.40 -7.97 21.85
C ARG A 415 20.27 -6.96 21.95
N PRO A 416 19.01 -7.42 21.92
CA PRO A 416 17.85 -6.58 22.22
C PRO A 416 17.93 -6.09 23.68
N THR A 417 17.70 -4.80 23.86
CA THR A 417 17.66 -4.11 25.17
C THR A 417 16.25 -4.09 25.74
#